data_410977e0632f22f1c123ab64e47f1268
#
_entry.id   410977e0632f22f1c123ab64e47f1268
#
_cell.length_a   1.000
_cell.length_b   1.000
_cell.length_c   1.000
_cell.angle_alpha   90.00
_cell.angle_beta   90.00
_cell.angle_gamma   90.00
#
_symmetry.space_group_name_H-M   'P 1'
#
loop_
_entity.id
_entity.type
_entity.pdbx_description
1 polymer ?
#
loop_
_entity_poly.entity_id
_entity_poly.type
_entity_poly.pdbx_seq_one_letter_code
_entity_poly.pdbx_strand_id
1 'polypeptide(L)'
;MGHDVITSIVVNYRCASLTFRAVESLLADMPQATIVVVDNSVDSVEAAALRAGLPGQARLVLSPRNIGFGAACNLGIQEGRTDYVMLLNPDARVFRGCLGQLKSALDGDATLGAVSPLQYWDTSRKWMLPPAWLPTGPGMATLEQAWRSGRWASQLSLAYRQHAIAAWTGKEIPVGQRALSGGAMMVRRSALPAGESLFDPSFFMYYEDSDLSLRLRRYGKKLALIGGAAALHEWENAPGKAPLMEASKSIYLEKHFRDLLHWQTRRERLTARRPPLENPLNAQALESGQQFLDVPQPWQGGWLLELSPSPLMIPSIGHLGNGPFAQLPLELLKRFRNCPAYLRLGPVEKTKNSNLLTFVAKTIADRSDAGVSACAE
;
A
#
# COMPACT_ATOMS: atom_id res chain seq x y z
N MET A 1 -15.04 -23.47 -25.25
CA MET A 1 -13.71 -23.11 -24.73
C MET A 1 -13.92 -21.90 -23.85
N GLY A 2 -13.81 -22.05 -22.51
CA GLY A 2 -13.91 -20.92 -21.59
C GLY A 2 -12.72 -20.00 -21.85
N HIS A 3 -13.01 -18.76 -22.22
CA HIS A 3 -11.96 -17.75 -22.32
C HIS A 3 -11.39 -17.53 -20.92
N ASP A 4 -10.05 -17.56 -20.79
CA ASP A 4 -9.36 -17.12 -19.59
C ASP A 4 -9.85 -15.73 -19.24
N VAL A 5 -10.47 -15.58 -18.08
CA VAL A 5 -11.15 -14.33 -17.74
C VAL A 5 -10.20 -13.36 -17.02
N ILE A 6 -9.09 -13.88 -16.46
CA ILE A 6 -8.11 -13.11 -15.70
C ILE A 6 -6.70 -13.43 -16.18
N THR A 7 -5.93 -12.38 -16.49
CA THR A 7 -4.47 -12.47 -16.62
C THR A 7 -3.83 -11.91 -15.38
N SER A 8 -3.06 -12.73 -14.65
CA SER A 8 -2.30 -12.32 -13.47
C SER A 8 -0.85 -12.01 -13.86
N ILE A 9 -0.36 -10.84 -13.51
CA ILE A 9 0.99 -10.36 -13.82
C ILE A 9 1.81 -10.30 -12.53
N VAL A 10 2.97 -10.94 -12.54
CA VAL A 10 3.98 -10.85 -11.48
C VAL A 10 5.27 -10.33 -12.10
N VAL A 11 5.78 -9.20 -11.62
CA VAL A 11 7.05 -8.64 -12.09
C VAL A 11 8.15 -9.08 -11.16
N ASN A 12 9.08 -9.90 -11.67
CA ASN A 12 10.27 -10.33 -10.95
C ASN A 12 11.41 -9.33 -11.12
N TYR A 13 12.09 -9.00 -10.01
CA TYR A 13 13.35 -8.28 -10.03
C TYR A 13 14.29 -8.85 -8.96
N ARG A 14 15.14 -9.82 -9.33
CA ARG A 14 16.11 -10.49 -8.44
C ARG A 14 15.48 -11.10 -7.18
N CYS A 15 14.29 -11.71 -7.32
CA CYS A 15 13.56 -12.28 -6.20
C CYS A 15 12.77 -13.54 -6.60
N ALA A 16 13.36 -14.42 -7.39
CA ALA A 16 12.71 -15.63 -7.93
C ALA A 16 11.97 -16.45 -6.86
N SER A 17 12.55 -16.62 -5.67
CA SER A 17 11.91 -17.36 -4.58
C SER A 17 10.60 -16.74 -4.08
N LEU A 18 10.50 -15.42 -4.06
CA LEU A 18 9.25 -14.70 -3.75
C LEU A 18 8.26 -14.85 -4.90
N THR A 19 8.73 -14.69 -6.13
CA THR A 19 7.94 -14.86 -7.35
C THR A 19 7.28 -16.24 -7.43
N PHE A 20 8.00 -17.32 -7.07
CA PHE A 20 7.43 -18.67 -7.02
C PHE A 20 6.25 -18.75 -6.05
N ARG A 21 6.41 -18.21 -4.84
CA ARG A 21 5.33 -18.19 -3.83
C ARG A 21 4.11 -17.37 -4.28
N ALA A 22 4.33 -16.25 -4.96
CA ALA A 22 3.25 -15.45 -5.53
C ALA A 22 2.48 -16.25 -6.61
N VAL A 23 3.20 -16.86 -7.55
CA VAL A 23 2.62 -17.69 -8.63
C VAL A 23 1.87 -18.89 -8.07
N GLU A 24 2.45 -19.63 -7.12
CA GLU A 24 1.80 -20.75 -6.44
C GLU A 24 0.48 -20.33 -5.79
N SER A 25 0.44 -19.16 -5.11
CA SER A 25 -0.77 -18.66 -4.49
C SER A 25 -1.87 -18.32 -5.50
N LEU A 26 -1.51 -17.77 -6.65
CA LEU A 26 -2.44 -17.48 -7.75
C LEU A 26 -3.03 -18.75 -8.35
N LEU A 27 -2.18 -19.76 -8.62
CA LEU A 27 -2.62 -21.05 -9.16
C LEU A 27 -3.47 -21.83 -8.17
N ALA A 28 -3.14 -21.78 -6.88
CA ALA A 28 -3.92 -22.43 -5.84
C ALA A 28 -5.32 -21.80 -5.66
N ASP A 29 -5.43 -20.48 -5.91
CA ASP A 29 -6.70 -19.76 -5.83
C ASP A 29 -7.56 -19.91 -7.10
N MET A 30 -6.92 -19.84 -8.27
CA MET A 30 -7.60 -19.94 -9.58
C MET A 30 -6.73 -20.70 -10.59
N PRO A 31 -6.80 -22.03 -10.64
CA PRO A 31 -5.95 -22.86 -11.50
C PRO A 31 -6.06 -22.55 -13.01
N GLN A 32 -7.19 -21.98 -13.43
CA GLN A 32 -7.46 -21.62 -14.84
C GLN A 32 -7.03 -20.19 -15.20
N ALA A 33 -6.47 -19.41 -14.27
CA ALA A 33 -5.98 -18.06 -14.59
C ALA A 33 -4.73 -18.14 -15.47
N THR A 34 -4.63 -17.26 -16.46
CA THR A 34 -3.38 -17.05 -17.21
C THR A 34 -2.39 -16.31 -16.31
N ILE A 35 -1.24 -16.91 -16.03
CA ILE A 35 -0.19 -16.29 -15.22
C ILE A 35 0.98 -15.91 -16.11
N VAL A 36 1.41 -14.66 -16.01
CA VAL A 36 2.57 -14.12 -16.72
C VAL A 36 3.55 -13.57 -15.70
N VAL A 37 4.75 -14.13 -15.70
CA VAL A 37 5.89 -13.61 -14.95
C VAL A 37 6.76 -12.81 -15.89
N VAL A 38 7.01 -11.55 -15.57
CA VAL A 38 7.94 -10.70 -16.33
C VAL A 38 9.21 -10.55 -15.53
N ASP A 39 10.30 -11.13 -16.02
CA ASP A 39 11.62 -10.95 -15.43
C ASP A 39 12.26 -9.65 -15.92
N ASN A 40 12.36 -8.70 -15.01
CA ASN A 40 12.93 -7.38 -15.24
C ASN A 40 14.36 -7.24 -14.70
N SER A 41 14.98 -8.37 -14.30
CA SER A 41 16.27 -8.42 -13.58
C SER A 41 17.48 -8.20 -14.49
N VAL A 42 17.36 -8.59 -15.77
CA VAL A 42 18.48 -8.59 -16.74
C VAL A 42 19.66 -9.41 -16.20
N ASP A 43 19.36 -10.55 -15.62
CA ASP A 43 20.30 -11.43 -14.96
C ASP A 43 20.08 -12.88 -15.44
N SER A 44 21.14 -13.50 -16.00
CA SER A 44 21.03 -14.83 -16.58
C SER A 44 20.82 -15.94 -15.54
N VAL A 45 21.34 -15.75 -14.33
CA VAL A 45 21.18 -16.70 -13.21
C VAL A 45 19.72 -16.64 -12.72
N GLU A 46 19.19 -15.46 -12.55
CA GLU A 46 17.79 -15.25 -12.17
C GLU A 46 16.83 -15.79 -13.23
N ALA A 47 17.09 -15.51 -14.52
CA ALA A 47 16.30 -16.05 -15.62
C ALA A 47 16.35 -17.58 -15.69
N ALA A 48 17.50 -18.19 -15.41
CA ALA A 48 17.64 -19.65 -15.36
C ALA A 48 16.86 -20.24 -14.18
N ALA A 49 16.93 -19.63 -13.00
CA ALA A 49 16.16 -20.03 -11.83
C ALA A 49 14.66 -19.98 -12.09
N LEU A 50 14.17 -18.88 -12.71
CA LEU A 50 12.76 -18.73 -13.08
C LEU A 50 12.33 -19.81 -14.09
N ARG A 51 13.13 -20.10 -15.13
CA ARG A 51 12.80 -21.17 -16.08
C ARG A 51 12.72 -22.55 -15.43
N ALA A 52 13.57 -22.82 -14.46
CA ALA A 52 13.60 -24.11 -13.78
C ALA A 52 12.50 -24.27 -12.71
N GLY A 53 12.12 -23.18 -12.04
CA GLY A 53 11.23 -23.23 -10.88
C GLY A 53 9.78 -22.83 -11.13
N LEU A 54 9.47 -22.15 -12.24
CA LEU A 54 8.10 -21.77 -12.54
C LEU A 54 7.28 -23.00 -13.00
N PRO A 55 6.02 -23.13 -12.53
CA PRO A 55 5.10 -24.14 -13.05
C PRO A 55 4.87 -23.95 -14.56
N GLY A 56 4.70 -25.06 -15.29
CA GLY A 56 4.51 -25.02 -16.74
C GLY A 56 3.28 -24.25 -17.23
N GLN A 57 2.36 -23.93 -16.33
CA GLN A 57 1.19 -23.07 -16.59
C GLN A 57 1.53 -21.56 -16.57
N ALA A 58 2.66 -21.17 -15.97
CA ALA A 58 3.10 -19.79 -15.93
C ALA A 58 3.97 -19.46 -17.15
N ARG A 59 3.64 -18.40 -17.84
CA ARG A 59 4.42 -17.86 -18.97
C ARG A 59 5.52 -16.95 -18.42
N LEU A 60 6.78 -17.19 -18.82
CA LEU A 60 7.90 -16.31 -18.50
C LEU A 60 8.22 -15.39 -19.67
N VAL A 61 8.26 -14.09 -19.41
CA VAL A 61 8.68 -13.05 -20.36
C VAL A 61 9.95 -12.40 -19.82
N LEU A 62 11.01 -12.36 -20.62
CA LEU A 62 12.26 -11.71 -20.25
C LEU A 62 12.29 -10.30 -20.82
N SER A 63 12.46 -9.31 -19.96
CA SER A 63 12.71 -7.94 -20.38
C SER A 63 14.15 -7.76 -20.85
N PRO A 64 14.41 -7.09 -21.97
CA PRO A 64 15.78 -6.90 -22.49
C PRO A 64 16.61 -5.91 -21.64
N ARG A 65 15.97 -5.14 -20.79
CA ARG A 65 16.57 -4.19 -19.85
C ARG A 65 15.63 -4.01 -18.66
N ASN A 66 16.11 -3.45 -17.55
CA ASN A 66 15.23 -3.00 -16.47
C ASN A 66 14.42 -1.77 -16.96
N ILE A 67 13.14 -2.00 -17.25
CA ILE A 67 12.22 -0.98 -17.77
C ILE A 67 11.32 -0.36 -16.70
N GLY A 68 11.51 -0.74 -15.43
CA GLY A 68 10.67 -0.31 -14.31
C GLY A 68 9.41 -1.18 -14.17
N PHE A 69 8.68 -0.96 -13.08
CA PHE A 69 7.54 -1.82 -12.70
C PHE A 69 6.35 -1.66 -13.65
N GLY A 70 5.90 -0.44 -13.88
CA GLY A 70 4.70 -0.19 -14.71
C GLY A 70 4.88 -0.65 -16.16
N ALA A 71 6.04 -0.38 -16.77
CA ALA A 71 6.34 -0.82 -18.13
C ALA A 71 6.48 -2.35 -18.22
N ALA A 72 7.03 -3.01 -17.20
CA ALA A 72 7.08 -4.48 -17.13
C ALA A 72 5.67 -5.08 -17.01
N CYS A 73 4.79 -4.48 -16.20
CA CYS A 73 3.38 -4.88 -16.16
C CYS A 73 2.72 -4.76 -17.55
N ASN A 74 2.94 -3.64 -18.26
CA ASN A 74 2.40 -3.44 -19.61
C ASN A 74 2.91 -4.50 -20.59
N LEU A 75 4.18 -4.90 -20.48
CA LEU A 75 4.76 -5.97 -21.29
C LEU A 75 4.05 -7.31 -21.03
N GLY A 76 3.83 -7.66 -19.76
CA GLY A 76 3.12 -8.89 -19.39
C GLY A 76 1.66 -8.90 -19.82
N ILE A 77 0.99 -7.77 -19.82
CA ILE A 77 -0.42 -7.62 -20.25
C ILE A 77 -0.63 -7.98 -21.73
N GLN A 78 0.37 -7.79 -22.55
CA GLN A 78 0.30 -8.13 -23.99
C GLN A 78 0.21 -9.63 -24.23
N GLU A 79 0.64 -10.46 -23.29
CA GLU A 79 0.64 -11.91 -23.37
C GLU A 79 -0.72 -12.57 -23.07
N GLY A 80 -1.68 -11.81 -22.57
CA GLY A 80 -3.04 -12.27 -22.28
C GLY A 80 -4.12 -11.35 -22.85
N ARG A 81 -5.22 -11.93 -23.38
CA ARG A 81 -6.38 -11.20 -23.89
C ARG A 81 -7.61 -11.45 -23.04
N THR A 82 -7.53 -11.07 -21.75
CA THR A 82 -8.59 -11.29 -20.78
C THR A 82 -9.28 -9.97 -20.43
N ASP A 83 -10.49 -10.04 -19.86
CA ASP A 83 -11.25 -8.85 -19.47
C ASP A 83 -10.65 -8.16 -18.23
N TYR A 84 -9.97 -8.93 -17.39
CA TYR A 84 -9.38 -8.47 -16.14
C TYR A 84 -7.89 -8.76 -16.08
N VAL A 85 -7.16 -7.80 -15.52
CA VAL A 85 -5.73 -7.92 -15.21
C VAL A 85 -5.57 -7.88 -13.70
N MET A 86 -5.01 -8.95 -13.12
CA MET A 86 -4.57 -8.97 -11.72
C MET A 86 -3.08 -8.65 -11.66
N LEU A 87 -2.73 -7.61 -10.95
CA LEU A 87 -1.36 -7.24 -10.62
C LEU A 87 -1.06 -7.80 -9.23
N LEU A 88 0.05 -8.52 -9.09
CA LEU A 88 0.48 -9.04 -7.81
C LEU A 88 2.01 -8.87 -7.69
N ASN A 89 2.45 -8.19 -6.63
CA ASN A 89 3.88 -8.10 -6.34
C ASN A 89 4.47 -9.47 -5.99
N PRO A 90 5.77 -9.72 -6.25
CA PRO A 90 6.41 -10.98 -5.91
C PRO A 90 6.46 -11.27 -4.40
N ASP A 91 6.44 -10.24 -3.55
CA ASP A 91 6.36 -10.33 -2.09
C ASP A 91 4.91 -10.40 -1.56
N ALA A 92 3.93 -10.56 -2.46
CA ALA A 92 2.53 -10.73 -2.10
C ALA A 92 2.00 -12.12 -2.46
N ARG A 93 0.98 -12.57 -1.74
CA ARG A 93 0.28 -13.86 -1.94
C ARG A 93 -1.21 -13.67 -1.73
N VAL A 94 -2.02 -14.21 -2.63
CA VAL A 94 -3.48 -14.20 -2.45
C VAL A 94 -3.91 -15.33 -1.51
N PHE A 95 -4.94 -15.08 -0.69
CA PHE A 95 -5.61 -16.13 0.06
C PHE A 95 -6.75 -16.73 -0.78
N ARG A 96 -7.17 -17.94 -0.42
CA ARG A 96 -8.21 -18.69 -1.13
C ARG A 96 -9.49 -17.86 -1.32
N GLY A 97 -10.01 -17.85 -2.54
CA GLY A 97 -11.21 -17.13 -2.95
C GLY A 97 -10.98 -15.66 -3.32
N CYS A 98 -9.74 -15.16 -3.23
CA CYS A 98 -9.43 -13.75 -3.49
C CYS A 98 -9.78 -13.33 -4.92
N LEU A 99 -9.24 -14.02 -5.92
CA LEU A 99 -9.47 -13.67 -7.34
C LEU A 99 -10.94 -13.74 -7.71
N GLY A 100 -11.64 -14.78 -7.21
CA GLY A 100 -13.06 -14.96 -7.45
C GLY A 100 -13.91 -13.82 -6.88
N GLN A 101 -13.60 -13.35 -5.69
CA GLN A 101 -14.30 -12.24 -5.04
C GLN A 101 -14.02 -10.90 -5.74
N LEU A 102 -12.76 -10.63 -6.13
CA LEU A 102 -12.40 -9.44 -6.88
C LEU A 102 -13.11 -9.39 -8.24
N LYS A 103 -13.11 -10.54 -8.95
CA LYS A 103 -13.82 -10.66 -10.21
C LYS A 103 -15.32 -10.44 -10.05
N SER A 104 -15.93 -11.10 -9.06
CA SER A 104 -17.38 -10.96 -8.79
C SER A 104 -17.78 -9.52 -8.48
N ALA A 105 -16.93 -8.77 -7.75
CA ALA A 105 -17.18 -7.36 -7.48
C ALA A 105 -17.14 -6.51 -8.77
N LEU A 106 -16.16 -6.77 -9.66
CA LEU A 106 -16.10 -6.11 -10.96
C LEU A 106 -17.29 -6.50 -11.85
N ASP A 107 -17.68 -7.77 -11.91
CA ASP A 107 -18.83 -8.23 -12.69
C ASP A 107 -20.14 -7.58 -12.21
N GLY A 108 -20.29 -7.45 -10.89
CA GLY A 108 -21.51 -6.91 -10.27
C GLY A 108 -21.69 -5.40 -10.39
N ASP A 109 -20.61 -4.63 -10.63
CA ASP A 109 -20.69 -3.16 -10.80
C ASP A 109 -19.82 -2.68 -11.96
N ALA A 110 -20.43 -2.34 -13.08
CA ALA A 110 -19.76 -1.80 -14.27
C ALA A 110 -19.12 -0.42 -14.03
N THR A 111 -19.46 0.28 -12.96
CA THR A 111 -18.82 1.53 -12.58
C THR A 111 -17.45 1.33 -11.93
N LEU A 112 -17.15 0.12 -11.41
CA LEU A 112 -15.86 -0.22 -10.87
C LEU A 112 -14.83 -0.43 -11.99
N GLY A 113 -13.75 0.35 -11.98
CA GLY A 113 -12.62 0.22 -12.90
C GLY A 113 -11.50 -0.66 -12.37
N ALA A 114 -11.29 -0.62 -11.05
CA ALA A 114 -10.32 -1.47 -10.38
C ALA A 114 -10.73 -1.75 -8.93
N VAL A 115 -10.28 -2.91 -8.42
CA VAL A 115 -10.52 -3.36 -7.04
C VAL A 115 -9.24 -3.94 -6.45
N SER A 116 -9.11 -3.87 -5.13
CA SER A 116 -7.99 -4.44 -4.38
C SER A 116 -8.52 -5.32 -3.25
N PRO A 117 -7.84 -6.41 -2.89
CA PRO A 117 -8.16 -7.16 -1.68
C PRO A 117 -7.74 -6.38 -0.44
N LEU A 118 -8.28 -6.74 0.71
CA LEU A 118 -7.71 -6.33 1.99
C LEU A 118 -6.35 -6.99 2.15
N GLN A 119 -5.32 -6.17 2.32
CA GLN A 119 -3.93 -6.64 2.41
C GLN A 119 -3.49 -6.72 3.87
N TYR A 120 -2.79 -7.79 4.21
CA TYR A 120 -2.25 -8.04 5.54
C TYR A 120 -0.72 -8.11 5.50
N TRP A 121 -0.08 -7.65 6.53
CA TRP A 121 1.37 -7.74 6.66
C TRP A 121 1.85 -9.09 7.22
N ASP A 122 0.97 -9.82 7.85
CA ASP A 122 1.26 -11.09 8.52
C ASP A 122 0.34 -12.22 8.05
N THR A 123 0.84 -13.45 8.09
CA THR A 123 0.10 -14.65 7.68
C THR A 123 -1.09 -14.96 8.59
N SER A 124 -1.07 -14.52 9.85
CA SER A 124 -2.20 -14.68 10.79
C SER A 124 -3.33 -13.67 10.55
N ARG A 125 -3.17 -12.76 9.57
CA ARG A 125 -4.15 -11.75 9.16
C ARG A 125 -4.60 -10.84 10.31
N LYS A 126 -3.68 -10.49 11.17
CA LYS A 126 -3.91 -9.57 12.29
C LYS A 126 -3.64 -8.12 11.91
N TRP A 127 -2.57 -7.87 11.16
CA TRP A 127 -2.10 -6.54 10.83
C TRP A 127 -2.47 -6.18 9.40
N MET A 128 -3.45 -5.31 9.25
CA MET A 128 -3.92 -4.80 7.97
C MET A 128 -3.02 -3.69 7.47
N LEU A 129 -2.63 -3.77 6.20
CA LEU A 129 -1.87 -2.70 5.55
C LEU A 129 -2.74 -1.46 5.34
N PRO A 130 -2.12 -0.26 5.26
CA PRO A 130 -2.84 0.98 5.10
C PRO A 130 -3.60 1.02 3.77
N PRO A 131 -4.80 1.63 3.74
CA PRO A 131 -5.42 1.97 2.48
C PRO A 131 -4.53 2.94 1.69
N ALA A 132 -4.50 2.79 0.36
CA ALA A 132 -3.66 3.62 -0.48
C ALA A 132 -4.07 5.10 -0.40
N TRP A 133 -3.07 5.97 -0.35
CA TRP A 133 -3.26 7.42 -0.36
C TRP A 133 -3.13 7.96 -1.78
N LEU A 134 -4.11 8.73 -2.25
CA LEU A 134 -3.99 9.44 -3.53
C LEU A 134 -3.28 10.78 -3.30
N PRO A 135 -2.05 10.97 -3.78
CA PRO A 135 -1.38 12.26 -3.72
C PRO A 135 -2.14 13.29 -4.58
N THR A 136 -2.52 14.40 -3.98
CA THR A 136 -3.12 15.54 -4.68
C THR A 136 -2.44 16.82 -4.19
N GLY A 137 -2.38 17.86 -5.02
CA GLY A 137 -1.78 19.13 -4.61
C GLY A 137 -2.37 19.67 -3.29
N PRO A 138 -3.69 19.77 -3.15
CA PRO A 138 -4.31 20.16 -1.88
C PRO A 138 -4.01 19.22 -0.72
N GLY A 139 -4.00 17.90 -0.98
CA GLY A 139 -3.68 16.88 0.04
C GLY A 139 -2.25 17.02 0.55
N MET A 140 -1.28 17.25 -0.35
CA MET A 140 0.11 17.47 0.04
C MET A 140 0.30 18.76 0.83
N ALA A 141 -0.37 19.86 0.44
CA ALA A 141 -0.35 21.10 1.21
C ALA A 141 -0.96 20.91 2.60
N THR A 142 -2.03 20.10 2.72
CA THR A 142 -2.64 19.79 4.01
C THR A 142 -1.71 18.96 4.88
N LEU A 143 -0.99 18.00 4.30
CA LEU A 143 0.03 17.20 4.99
C LEU A 143 1.17 18.09 5.52
N GLU A 144 1.69 19.00 4.69
CA GLU A 144 2.71 19.98 5.10
C GLU A 144 2.23 20.90 6.25
N GLN A 145 0.95 21.29 6.23
CA GLN A 145 0.33 22.03 7.32
C GLN A 145 0.26 21.17 8.60
N ALA A 146 -0.07 19.90 8.46
CA ALA A 146 -0.18 18.98 9.59
C ALA A 146 1.19 18.78 10.28
N TRP A 147 2.29 18.71 9.53
CA TRP A 147 3.64 18.67 10.11
C TRP A 147 3.99 19.90 10.98
N ARG A 148 3.30 21.02 10.82
CA ARG A 148 3.61 22.30 11.47
C ARG A 148 2.53 22.80 12.43
N SER A 149 1.49 22.03 12.65
CA SER A 149 0.36 22.42 13.50
C SER A 149 -0.31 21.22 14.14
N GLY A 150 -0.25 21.08 15.45
CA GLY A 150 -0.89 19.99 16.18
C GLY A 150 -2.40 19.89 15.92
N ARG A 151 -3.09 21.02 15.67
CA ARG A 151 -4.51 21.00 15.29
C ARG A 151 -4.73 20.33 13.93
N TRP A 152 -3.94 20.68 12.91
CA TRP A 152 -4.04 20.06 11.60
C TRP A 152 -3.56 18.61 11.61
N ALA A 153 -2.51 18.31 12.37
CA ALA A 153 -2.05 16.94 12.59
C ALA A 153 -3.17 16.07 13.15
N SER A 154 -3.82 16.52 14.22
CA SER A 154 -4.93 15.81 14.84
C SER A 154 -6.12 15.61 13.89
N GLN A 155 -6.51 16.63 13.13
CA GLN A 155 -7.65 16.54 12.20
C GLN A 155 -7.35 15.59 11.04
N LEU A 156 -6.18 15.72 10.41
CA LEU A 156 -5.80 14.89 9.26
C LEU A 156 -5.61 13.45 9.68
N SER A 157 -4.93 13.22 10.80
CA SER A 157 -4.67 11.89 11.35
C SER A 157 -5.96 11.17 11.75
N LEU A 158 -6.93 11.90 12.31
CA LEU A 158 -8.25 11.33 12.63
C LEU A 158 -9.04 10.99 11.36
N ALA A 159 -9.04 11.87 10.36
CA ALA A 159 -9.73 11.63 9.09
C ALA A 159 -9.13 10.38 8.38
N TYR A 160 -7.81 10.25 8.40
CA TYR A 160 -7.13 9.06 7.90
C TYR A 160 -7.55 7.79 8.67
N ARG A 161 -7.52 7.83 10.01
CA ARG A 161 -7.96 6.71 10.85
C ARG A 161 -9.39 6.27 10.54
N GLN A 162 -10.32 7.21 10.40
CA GLN A 162 -11.73 6.90 10.09
C GLN A 162 -11.85 6.23 8.72
N HIS A 163 -11.10 6.71 7.71
CA HIS A 163 -11.05 6.07 6.40
C HIS A 163 -10.45 4.65 6.47
N ALA A 164 -9.38 4.48 7.23
CA ALA A 164 -8.74 3.18 7.43
C ALA A 164 -9.67 2.18 8.15
N ILE A 165 -10.37 2.61 9.21
CA ILE A 165 -11.38 1.77 9.90
C ILE A 165 -12.46 1.32 8.90
N ALA A 166 -13.03 2.25 8.12
CA ALA A 166 -14.03 1.91 7.12
C ALA A 166 -13.51 0.91 6.09
N ALA A 167 -12.26 1.06 5.64
CA ALA A 167 -11.60 0.15 4.72
C ALA A 167 -11.39 -1.24 5.33
N TRP A 168 -10.98 -1.33 6.59
CA TRP A 168 -10.64 -2.58 7.28
C TRP A 168 -11.86 -3.34 7.83
N THR A 169 -12.95 -2.66 8.11
CA THR A 169 -14.17 -3.27 8.66
C THR A 169 -15.26 -3.53 7.62
N GLY A 170 -15.16 -2.96 6.42
CA GLY A 170 -16.12 -3.13 5.33
C GLY A 170 -16.02 -4.50 4.65
N LYS A 171 -16.41 -5.59 5.33
CA LYS A 171 -16.24 -6.96 4.82
C LYS A 171 -17.24 -7.36 3.73
N GLU A 172 -18.42 -6.80 3.73
CA GLU A 172 -19.54 -7.26 2.89
C GLU A 172 -19.85 -6.32 1.72
N ILE A 173 -19.36 -5.11 1.74
CA ILE A 173 -19.64 -4.07 0.74
C ILE A 173 -18.32 -3.52 0.19
N PRO A 174 -18.19 -3.31 -1.15
CA PRO A 174 -17.04 -2.64 -1.71
C PRO A 174 -16.82 -1.26 -1.07
N VAL A 175 -15.70 -1.05 -0.40
CA VAL A 175 -15.38 0.23 0.24
C VAL A 175 -14.69 1.13 -0.76
N GLY A 176 -15.35 2.21 -1.17
CA GLY A 176 -14.83 3.17 -2.14
C GLY A 176 -13.46 3.73 -1.74
N GLN A 177 -12.52 3.70 -2.67
CA GLN A 177 -11.15 4.19 -2.51
C GLN A 177 -10.86 5.33 -3.47
N ARG A 178 -9.90 6.18 -3.12
CA ARG A 178 -9.40 7.23 -4.02
C ARG A 178 -8.20 6.76 -4.85
N ALA A 179 -7.44 5.84 -4.32
CA ALA A 179 -6.34 5.14 -4.97
C ALA A 179 -6.30 3.68 -4.53
N LEU A 180 -5.64 2.84 -5.30
CA LEU A 180 -5.30 1.46 -4.94
C LEU A 180 -3.80 1.27 -5.11
N SER A 181 -3.21 0.38 -4.30
CA SER A 181 -1.81 0.01 -4.41
C SER A 181 -1.60 -1.03 -5.52
N GLY A 182 -0.58 -0.84 -6.34
CA GLY A 182 -0.16 -1.79 -7.36
C GLY A 182 0.33 -3.14 -6.83
N GLY A 183 0.55 -3.26 -5.52
CA GLY A 183 1.03 -4.50 -4.89
C GLY A 183 0.05 -5.67 -4.96
N ALA A 184 -1.27 -5.40 -4.97
CA ALA A 184 -2.32 -6.38 -5.25
C ALA A 184 -3.57 -5.64 -5.74
N MET A 185 -3.82 -5.64 -7.06
CA MET A 185 -4.92 -4.91 -7.66
C MET A 185 -5.45 -5.62 -8.90
N MET A 186 -6.78 -5.77 -9.01
CA MET A 186 -7.42 -6.24 -10.22
C MET A 186 -8.06 -5.08 -10.98
N VAL A 187 -7.78 -4.97 -12.27
CA VAL A 187 -8.24 -3.88 -13.14
C VAL A 187 -9.09 -4.45 -14.27
N ARG A 188 -10.21 -3.79 -14.56
CA ARG A 188 -11.02 -4.03 -15.75
C ARG A 188 -10.32 -3.38 -16.95
N ARG A 189 -9.94 -4.14 -17.98
CA ARG A 189 -9.26 -3.58 -19.17
C ARG A 189 -10.05 -2.50 -19.87
N SER A 190 -11.36 -2.69 -20.01
CA SER A 190 -12.26 -1.72 -20.66
C SER A 190 -12.52 -0.45 -19.82
N ALA A 191 -11.92 -0.34 -18.63
CA ALA A 191 -12.01 0.87 -17.81
C ALA A 191 -11.12 2.01 -18.34
N LEU A 192 -10.15 1.68 -19.19
CA LEU A 192 -9.31 2.65 -19.90
C LEU A 192 -9.72 2.70 -21.39
N PRO A 193 -9.54 3.84 -22.06
CA PRO A 193 -9.75 3.96 -23.50
C PRO A 193 -8.89 2.96 -24.29
N ALA A 194 -9.41 2.52 -25.44
CA ALA A 194 -8.67 1.64 -26.33
C ALA A 194 -7.35 2.30 -26.78
N GLY A 195 -6.26 1.53 -26.72
CA GLY A 195 -4.92 2.01 -27.07
C GLY A 195 -4.15 2.67 -25.92
N GLU A 196 -4.79 2.95 -24.78
CA GLU A 196 -4.06 3.41 -23.59
C GLU A 196 -3.37 2.24 -22.86
N SER A 197 -2.11 2.47 -22.50
CA SER A 197 -1.37 1.55 -21.61
C SER A 197 -1.95 1.59 -20.20
N LEU A 198 -1.93 0.44 -19.51
CA LEU A 198 -2.36 0.38 -18.11
C LEU A 198 -1.54 1.34 -17.27
N PHE A 199 -0.22 1.24 -17.34
CA PHE A 199 0.69 2.18 -16.70
C PHE A 199 1.37 3.09 -17.71
N ASP A 200 1.58 4.35 -17.32
CA ASP A 200 2.37 5.28 -18.10
C ASP A 200 3.86 4.92 -17.98
N PRO A 201 4.57 4.61 -19.07
CA PRO A 201 5.96 4.19 -19.05
C PRO A 201 6.95 5.26 -18.61
N SER A 202 6.53 6.51 -18.45
CA SER A 202 7.36 7.58 -17.87
C SER A 202 7.66 7.36 -16.37
N PHE A 203 6.86 6.57 -15.67
CA PHE A 203 7.12 6.16 -14.30
C PHE A 203 7.99 4.91 -14.28
N PHE A 204 9.22 5.05 -13.80
CA PHE A 204 10.10 3.89 -13.64
C PHE A 204 9.64 3.01 -12.47
N MET A 205 9.37 3.63 -11.32
CA MET A 205 8.89 2.96 -10.11
C MET A 205 8.26 3.97 -9.15
N TYR A 206 7.17 3.58 -8.50
CA TYR A 206 6.32 4.42 -7.64
C TYR A 206 5.50 5.47 -8.41
N TYR A 207 4.36 5.86 -7.86
CA TYR A 207 3.37 6.77 -8.44
C TYR A 207 2.67 6.30 -9.73
N GLU A 208 3.10 5.19 -10.35
CA GLU A 208 2.39 4.59 -11.48
C GLU A 208 0.98 4.12 -11.11
N ASP A 209 0.80 3.59 -9.90
CA ASP A 209 -0.50 3.19 -9.33
C ASP A 209 -1.38 4.41 -8.99
N SER A 210 -0.77 5.46 -8.49
CA SER A 210 -1.44 6.74 -8.23
C SER A 210 -1.90 7.41 -9.54
N ASP A 211 -1.06 7.38 -10.58
CA ASP A 211 -1.40 7.83 -11.94
C ASP A 211 -2.58 7.04 -12.51
N LEU A 212 -2.50 5.70 -12.46
CA LEU A 212 -3.57 4.83 -12.92
C LEU A 212 -4.88 5.12 -12.17
N SER A 213 -4.81 5.20 -10.84
CA SER A 213 -5.97 5.50 -9.99
C SER A 213 -6.63 6.82 -10.37
N LEU A 214 -5.83 7.85 -10.63
CA LEU A 214 -6.33 9.17 -11.03
C LEU A 214 -6.93 9.15 -12.44
N ARG A 215 -6.29 8.45 -13.40
CA ARG A 215 -6.82 8.29 -14.78
C ARG A 215 -8.16 7.57 -14.77
N LEU A 216 -8.26 6.41 -14.10
CA LEU A 216 -9.51 5.66 -13.99
C LEU A 216 -10.65 6.54 -13.47
N ARG A 217 -10.38 7.33 -12.42
CA ARG A 217 -11.36 8.25 -11.85
C ARG A 217 -11.75 9.39 -12.80
N ARG A 218 -10.81 9.91 -13.60
CA ARG A 218 -11.11 10.91 -14.65
C ARG A 218 -12.00 10.33 -15.75
N TYR A 219 -11.90 9.02 -16.00
CA TYR A 219 -12.82 8.30 -16.90
C TYR A 219 -14.13 7.88 -16.22
N GLY A 220 -14.43 8.45 -15.05
CA GLY A 220 -15.69 8.20 -14.35
C GLY A 220 -15.77 6.85 -13.64
N LYS A 221 -14.65 6.11 -13.56
CA LYS A 221 -14.62 4.82 -12.88
C LYS A 221 -14.39 4.98 -11.39
N LYS A 222 -15.02 4.09 -10.62
CA LYS A 222 -14.81 3.96 -9.18
C LYS A 222 -13.72 2.94 -8.89
N LEU A 223 -13.07 3.09 -7.75
CA LEU A 223 -12.08 2.16 -7.19
C LEU A 223 -12.60 1.68 -5.84
N ALA A 224 -12.40 0.41 -5.52
CA ALA A 224 -12.87 -0.12 -4.25
C ALA A 224 -11.91 -1.16 -3.64
N LEU A 225 -11.96 -1.25 -2.32
CA LEU A 225 -11.38 -2.33 -1.54
C LEU A 225 -12.48 -3.35 -1.26
N ILE A 226 -12.18 -4.63 -1.49
CA ILE A 226 -13.09 -5.75 -1.30
C ILE A 226 -12.69 -6.48 -0.02
N GLY A 227 -13.42 -6.23 1.07
CA GLY A 227 -13.06 -6.76 2.40
C GLY A 227 -13.17 -8.28 2.55
N GLY A 228 -13.96 -8.94 1.69
CA GLY A 228 -14.04 -10.40 1.63
C GLY A 228 -12.84 -11.04 0.92
N ALA A 229 -12.18 -10.32 0.00
CA ALA A 229 -10.95 -10.74 -0.66
C ALA A 229 -9.74 -10.38 0.21
N ALA A 230 -8.77 -11.28 0.31
CA ALA A 230 -7.60 -11.06 1.16
C ALA A 230 -6.30 -11.44 0.45
N ALA A 231 -5.24 -10.68 0.73
CA ALA A 231 -3.87 -10.99 0.31
C ALA A 231 -2.88 -10.72 1.44
N LEU A 232 -1.81 -11.49 1.50
CA LEU A 232 -0.62 -11.17 2.28
C LEU A 232 0.27 -10.29 1.41
N HIS A 233 0.91 -9.28 2.00
CA HIS A 233 1.94 -8.48 1.34
C HIS A 233 3.06 -8.23 2.35
N GLU A 234 4.15 -8.95 2.20
CA GLU A 234 5.31 -8.93 3.11
C GLU A 234 6.16 -7.67 2.87
N TRP A 235 5.51 -6.54 2.71
CA TRP A 235 6.12 -5.26 2.38
C TRP A 235 7.34 -4.94 3.25
N GLU A 236 8.48 -4.65 2.61
CA GLU A 236 9.71 -4.20 3.26
C GLU A 236 10.13 -2.82 2.74
N ASN A 237 10.77 -2.06 3.63
CA ASN A 237 11.31 -0.76 3.24
C ASN A 237 12.69 -0.98 2.59
N ALA A 238 12.74 -1.04 1.27
CA ALA A 238 13.98 -1.25 0.53
C ALA A 238 14.92 -0.03 0.59
N PRO A 239 16.24 -0.22 0.77
CA PRO A 239 17.21 0.84 0.63
C PRO A 239 17.16 1.47 -0.78
N GLY A 240 17.38 2.79 -0.89
CA GLY A 240 17.37 3.48 -2.18
C GLY A 240 16.00 3.83 -2.75
N LYS A 241 14.93 3.64 -1.97
CA LYS A 241 13.56 3.96 -2.37
C LYS A 241 13.32 5.47 -2.55
N ALA A 242 13.86 6.29 -1.66
CA ALA A 242 13.56 7.73 -1.62
C ALA A 242 13.91 8.49 -2.92
N PRO A 243 15.07 8.31 -3.57
CA PRO A 243 15.36 8.98 -4.84
C PRO A 243 14.41 8.58 -5.97
N LEU A 244 14.02 7.30 -6.05
CA LEU A 244 13.08 6.81 -7.06
C LEU A 244 11.68 7.39 -6.83
N MET A 245 11.24 7.46 -5.58
CA MET A 245 9.97 8.09 -5.23
C MET A 245 9.94 9.58 -5.57
N GLU A 246 11.00 10.32 -5.29
CA GLU A 246 11.07 11.77 -5.58
C GLU A 246 11.08 12.04 -7.09
N ALA A 247 11.81 11.24 -7.87
CA ALA A 247 11.80 11.33 -9.33
C ALA A 247 10.40 11.11 -9.90
N SER A 248 9.73 10.03 -9.49
CA SER A 248 8.37 9.72 -9.95
C SER A 248 7.33 10.70 -9.43
N LYS A 249 7.48 11.20 -8.21
CA LYS A 249 6.63 12.27 -7.67
C LYS A 249 6.70 13.53 -8.52
N SER A 250 7.90 13.91 -8.97
CA SER A 250 8.07 15.08 -9.84
C SER A 250 7.33 14.90 -11.17
N ILE A 251 7.44 13.71 -11.80
CA ILE A 251 6.69 13.38 -13.02
C ILE A 251 5.18 13.46 -12.77
N TYR A 252 4.72 12.87 -11.66
CA TYR A 252 3.29 12.83 -11.30
C TYR A 252 2.72 14.24 -11.09
N LEU A 253 3.45 15.08 -10.37
CA LEU A 253 3.03 16.46 -10.12
C LEU A 253 3.00 17.30 -11.40
N GLU A 254 4.01 17.17 -12.23
CA GLU A 254 4.09 17.85 -13.53
C GLU A 254 2.92 17.41 -14.43
N LYS A 255 2.66 16.11 -14.52
CA LYS A 255 1.60 15.57 -15.36
C LYS A 255 0.19 15.97 -14.92
N HIS A 256 -0.07 15.99 -13.61
CA HIS A 256 -1.45 16.10 -13.11
C HIS A 256 -1.78 17.41 -12.42
N PHE A 257 -0.76 18.16 -11.97
CA PHE A 257 -0.91 19.31 -11.09
C PHE A 257 -0.04 20.52 -11.49
N ARG A 258 0.40 20.57 -12.75
CA ARG A 258 1.23 21.69 -13.28
C ARG A 258 0.61 23.07 -12.99
N ASP A 259 -0.68 23.21 -13.18
CA ASP A 259 -1.39 24.50 -12.98
C ASP A 259 -1.58 24.88 -11.50
N LEU A 260 -1.11 24.02 -10.59
CA LEU A 260 -1.15 24.27 -9.15
C LEU A 260 0.07 25.01 -8.60
N LEU A 261 0.69 25.91 -9.40
CA LEU A 261 1.76 26.83 -8.95
C LEU A 261 1.41 27.52 -7.62
N HIS A 262 0.14 27.84 -7.40
CA HIS A 262 -0.33 28.38 -6.11
C HIS A 262 -0.09 27.45 -4.92
N TRP A 263 -0.14 26.11 -5.12
CA TRP A 263 0.09 25.15 -4.05
C TRP A 263 1.55 25.00 -3.71
N GLN A 264 2.44 25.02 -4.72
CA GLN A 264 3.89 25.02 -4.53
C GLN A 264 4.33 26.28 -3.79
N THR A 265 3.91 27.45 -4.27
CA THR A 265 4.21 28.73 -3.61
C THR A 265 3.63 28.80 -2.20
N ARG A 266 2.43 28.27 -1.99
CA ARG A 266 1.83 28.18 -0.65
C ARG A 266 2.58 27.21 0.26
N ARG A 267 3.00 26.06 -0.26
CA ARG A 267 3.86 25.08 0.44
C ARG A 267 5.17 25.72 0.85
N GLU A 268 5.88 26.36 -0.08
CA GLU A 268 7.15 27.06 0.18
C GLU A 268 7.00 28.16 1.26
N ARG A 269 5.94 28.96 1.20
CA ARG A 269 5.63 29.96 2.23
C ARG A 269 5.34 29.32 3.60
N LEU A 270 4.68 28.17 3.65
CA LEU A 270 4.42 27.46 4.88
C LEU A 270 5.70 26.86 5.46
N THR A 271 6.52 26.24 4.61
CA THR A 271 7.79 25.61 5.02
C THR A 271 8.81 26.65 5.52
N ALA A 272 8.85 27.83 4.89
CA ALA A 272 9.74 28.93 5.29
C ALA A 272 9.38 29.57 6.65
N ARG A 273 8.13 29.47 7.10
CA ARG A 273 7.64 30.21 8.28
C ARG A 273 7.64 29.43 9.57
N ARG A 274 7.57 28.11 9.52
CA ARG A 274 7.44 27.24 10.71
C ARG A 274 8.18 25.93 10.50
N PRO A 275 9.10 25.53 11.36
CA PRO A 275 9.71 24.22 11.32
C PRO A 275 8.67 23.12 11.60
N PRO A 276 8.91 21.90 11.15
CA PRO A 276 8.09 20.75 11.54
C PRO A 276 8.08 20.57 13.06
N LEU A 277 6.95 20.09 13.58
CA LEU A 277 6.84 19.70 14.99
C LEU A 277 7.45 18.31 15.17
N GLU A 278 8.26 18.12 16.19
CA GLU A 278 8.84 16.81 16.52
C GLU A 278 7.77 15.81 16.97
N ASN A 279 6.79 16.28 17.73
CA ASN A 279 5.72 15.46 18.28
C ASN A 279 4.32 16.08 18.05
N PRO A 280 3.83 16.08 16.79
CA PRO A 280 2.59 16.79 16.42
C PRO A 280 1.31 16.22 17.05
N LEU A 281 1.32 14.97 17.52
CA LEU A 281 0.19 14.31 18.17
C LEU A 281 0.39 14.09 19.68
N ASN A 282 1.42 14.67 20.27
CA ASN A 282 1.74 14.54 21.71
C ASN A 282 1.88 13.07 22.16
N ALA A 283 2.58 12.26 21.38
CA ALA A 283 2.84 10.87 21.73
C ALA A 283 3.65 10.75 23.00
N GLN A 284 3.23 9.86 23.91
CA GLN A 284 3.94 9.51 25.15
C GLN A 284 5.01 8.45 24.87
N ALA A 285 6.10 8.46 25.63
CA ALA A 285 7.09 7.41 25.51
C ALA A 285 6.53 6.09 26.03
N LEU A 286 6.76 4.99 25.30
CA LEU A 286 6.52 3.65 25.82
C LEU A 286 7.53 3.31 26.91
N GLU A 287 7.08 2.61 27.96
CA GLU A 287 7.95 2.10 29.00
C GLU A 287 8.86 0.97 28.47
N SER A 288 10.06 0.90 28.99
CA SER A 288 10.99 -0.18 28.61
C SER A 288 10.45 -1.54 29.05
N GLY A 289 10.40 -2.50 28.13
CA GLY A 289 9.89 -3.85 28.40
C GLY A 289 8.37 -3.98 28.41
N GLN A 290 7.63 -2.92 28.11
CA GLN A 290 6.18 -2.97 27.99
C GLN A 290 5.76 -3.93 26.88
N GLN A 291 4.85 -4.84 27.17
CA GLN A 291 4.35 -5.84 26.21
C GLN A 291 2.88 -5.62 25.86
N PHE A 292 2.15 -4.90 26.68
CA PHE A 292 0.72 -4.64 26.52
C PHE A 292 0.41 -3.17 26.80
N LEU A 293 -0.65 -2.69 26.18
CA LEU A 293 -1.29 -1.42 26.54
C LEU A 293 -2.61 -1.73 27.25
N ASP A 294 -2.88 -1.05 28.35
CA ASP A 294 -4.18 -1.09 29.00
C ASP A 294 -5.22 -0.42 28.13
N VAL A 295 -6.33 -1.13 27.89
CA VAL A 295 -7.44 -0.62 27.09
C VAL A 295 -8.49 -0.03 28.03
N PRO A 296 -8.81 1.27 27.93
CA PRO A 296 -9.89 1.88 28.70
C PRO A 296 -11.19 1.08 28.60
N GLN A 297 -11.89 0.93 29.74
CA GLN A 297 -13.10 0.12 29.83
C GLN A 297 -14.14 0.40 28.71
N PRO A 298 -14.41 1.65 28.31
CA PRO A 298 -15.37 1.92 27.22
C PRO A 298 -14.93 1.42 25.84
N TRP A 299 -13.66 1.06 25.65
CA TRP A 299 -13.13 0.60 24.36
C TRP A 299 -12.97 -0.92 24.28
N GLN A 300 -13.14 -1.62 25.40
CA GLN A 300 -12.89 -3.06 25.48
C GLN A 300 -13.83 -3.90 24.59
N GLY A 301 -14.97 -3.36 24.17
CA GLY A 301 -15.85 -3.99 23.18
C GLY A 301 -15.31 -4.00 21.76
N GLY A 302 -14.35 -3.12 21.43
CA GLY A 302 -13.70 -3.06 20.12
C GLY A 302 -12.72 -1.90 20.03
N TRP A 303 -11.44 -2.21 19.86
CA TRP A 303 -10.36 -1.23 19.73
C TRP A 303 -9.54 -1.46 18.46
N LEU A 304 -8.85 -0.42 18.04
CA LEU A 304 -7.87 -0.43 16.97
C LEU A 304 -6.52 0.05 17.53
N LEU A 305 -5.52 -0.82 17.43
CA LEU A 305 -4.12 -0.49 17.62
C LEU A 305 -3.49 -0.24 16.25
N GLU A 306 -2.90 0.93 16.07
CA GLU A 306 -2.20 1.34 14.84
C GLU A 306 -0.70 1.45 15.10
N LEU A 307 0.10 1.17 14.07
CA LEU A 307 1.56 1.31 14.08
C LEU A 307 2.00 2.07 12.82
N SER A 308 2.86 3.07 12.98
CA SER A 308 3.33 3.96 11.90
C SER A 308 4.79 4.37 12.08
N PRO A 309 5.56 4.55 11.02
CA PRO A 309 6.86 5.24 11.06
C PRO A 309 6.73 6.76 11.20
N SER A 310 5.53 7.31 11.01
CA SER A 310 5.28 8.74 10.99
C SER A 310 4.62 9.21 12.29
N PRO A 311 5.08 10.31 12.91
CA PRO A 311 4.41 10.90 14.08
C PRO A 311 3.00 11.45 13.77
N LEU A 312 2.63 11.58 12.49
CA LEU A 312 1.27 11.90 12.07
C LEU A 312 0.35 10.67 12.03
N MET A 313 0.87 9.45 12.24
CA MET A 313 0.13 8.21 12.05
C MET A 313 -0.44 8.04 10.64
N ILE A 314 0.28 8.55 9.62
CA ILE A 314 -0.08 8.49 8.20
C ILE A 314 1.19 8.16 7.39
N PRO A 315 1.21 7.01 6.68
CA PRO A 315 0.27 5.89 6.78
C PRO A 315 0.42 5.11 8.08
N SER A 316 -0.56 4.28 8.43
CA SER A 316 -0.47 3.33 9.54
C SER A 316 -1.02 1.96 9.15
N ILE A 317 -0.39 0.89 9.66
CA ILE A 317 -1.00 -0.44 9.70
C ILE A 317 -1.93 -0.53 10.91
N GLY A 318 -2.90 -1.44 10.89
CA GLY A 318 -3.89 -1.56 11.96
C GLY A 318 -4.15 -2.99 12.40
N HIS A 319 -4.39 -3.16 13.70
CA HIS A 319 -4.86 -4.39 14.32
C HIS A 319 -6.13 -4.13 15.12
N LEU A 320 -7.21 -4.81 14.74
CA LEU A 320 -8.49 -4.77 15.46
C LEU A 320 -8.49 -5.81 16.57
N GLY A 321 -8.95 -5.42 17.75
CA GLY A 321 -9.05 -6.32 18.89
C GLY A 321 -10.17 -5.94 19.85
N ASN A 322 -10.31 -6.74 20.91
CA ASN A 322 -11.24 -6.53 22.01
C ASN A 322 -10.58 -6.93 23.35
N GLY A 323 -11.26 -6.66 24.44
CA GLY A 323 -10.76 -6.97 25.79
C GLY A 323 -9.89 -5.87 26.41
N PRO A 324 -9.40 -6.11 27.63
CA PRO A 324 -8.78 -5.09 28.47
C PRO A 324 -7.31 -4.77 28.10
N PHE A 325 -6.69 -5.57 27.25
CA PHE A 325 -5.28 -5.41 26.89
C PHE A 325 -5.08 -5.46 25.37
N ALA A 326 -4.26 -4.55 24.85
CA ALA A 326 -3.78 -4.58 23.47
C ALA A 326 -2.30 -4.99 23.47
N GLN A 327 -2.00 -6.16 22.87
CA GLN A 327 -0.64 -6.68 22.78
C GLN A 327 0.20 -5.85 21.82
N LEU A 328 1.38 -5.42 22.26
CA LEU A 328 2.33 -4.70 21.42
C LEU A 328 2.97 -5.64 20.38
N PRO A 329 3.12 -5.20 19.13
CA PRO A 329 3.69 -6.00 18.05
C PRO A 329 5.23 -5.99 18.11
N LEU A 330 5.83 -6.60 19.12
CA LEU A 330 7.28 -6.53 19.38
C LEU A 330 8.12 -6.96 18.18
N GLU A 331 7.68 -8.00 17.45
CA GLU A 331 8.38 -8.47 16.23
C GLU A 331 8.30 -7.46 15.09
N LEU A 332 7.17 -6.75 14.95
CA LEU A 332 7.04 -5.70 13.96
C LEU A 332 7.83 -4.44 14.35
N LEU A 333 7.88 -4.13 15.66
CA LEU A 333 8.68 -3.01 16.16
C LEU A 333 10.18 -3.18 15.88
N LYS A 334 10.68 -4.41 15.82
CA LYS A 334 12.07 -4.71 15.42
C LYS A 334 12.37 -4.29 13.98
N ARG A 335 11.38 -4.19 13.11
CA ARG A 335 11.55 -3.71 11.72
C ARG A 335 11.79 -2.21 11.62
N PHE A 336 11.51 -1.44 12.69
CA PHE A 336 11.76 0.00 12.80
C PHE A 336 13.12 0.32 13.46
N ARG A 337 14.15 -0.53 13.27
CA ARG A 337 15.45 -0.44 13.97
C ARG A 337 16.13 0.92 13.86
N ASN A 338 15.93 1.66 12.79
CA ASN A 338 16.61 2.92 12.50
C ASN A 338 15.69 4.15 12.53
N CYS A 339 14.42 3.99 12.92
CA CYS A 339 13.47 5.09 13.02
C CYS A 339 12.49 4.87 14.18
N PRO A 340 11.96 5.96 14.76
CA PRO A 340 10.93 5.85 15.78
C PRO A 340 9.69 5.13 15.23
N ALA A 341 9.08 4.27 16.06
CA ALA A 341 7.78 3.69 15.78
C ALA A 341 6.72 4.39 16.63
N TYR A 342 5.67 4.84 15.99
CA TYR A 342 4.54 5.49 16.68
C TYR A 342 3.37 4.51 16.73
N LEU A 343 2.72 4.44 17.89
CA LEU A 343 1.54 3.62 18.10
C LEU A 343 0.36 4.50 18.51
N ARG A 344 -0.83 4.09 18.13
CA ARG A 344 -2.06 4.75 18.54
C ARG A 344 -3.13 3.73 18.88
N LEU A 345 -3.67 3.81 20.09
CA LEU A 345 -4.77 2.98 20.57
C LEU A 345 -6.05 3.82 20.70
N GLY A 346 -7.16 3.29 20.27
CA GLY A 346 -8.46 3.93 20.44
C GLY A 346 -9.62 3.05 19.99
N PRO A 347 -10.88 3.44 20.28
CA PRO A 347 -12.05 2.64 19.92
C PRO A 347 -12.22 2.58 18.40
N VAL A 348 -12.85 1.49 17.92
CA VAL A 348 -13.25 1.34 16.51
C VAL A 348 -14.39 2.29 16.18
N GLU A 349 -15.25 2.55 17.14
CA GLU A 349 -16.36 3.49 16.97
C GLU A 349 -15.86 4.92 16.75
N LYS A 350 -16.72 5.73 16.08
CA LYS A 350 -16.38 7.11 15.75
C LYS A 350 -16.20 7.94 17.03
N THR A 351 -14.99 8.44 17.26
CA THR A 351 -14.66 9.24 18.44
C THR A 351 -14.10 10.60 18.06
N LYS A 352 -14.19 11.56 18.98
CA LYS A 352 -13.49 12.84 18.88
C LYS A 352 -12.03 12.66 19.27
N ASN A 353 -11.12 13.39 18.65
CA ASN A 353 -9.66 13.26 18.76
C ASN A 353 -9.07 13.30 20.18
N SER A 354 -9.78 13.87 21.15
CA SER A 354 -9.26 14.13 22.50
C SER A 354 -9.01 12.86 23.33
N ASN A 355 -9.43 11.69 22.84
CA ASN A 355 -9.44 10.47 23.66
C ASN A 355 -8.55 9.34 23.09
N LEU A 356 -7.75 9.59 22.04
CA LEU A 356 -6.86 8.57 21.50
C LEU A 356 -5.53 8.57 22.29
N LEU A 357 -5.06 7.38 22.66
CA LEU A 357 -3.76 7.21 23.28
C LEU A 357 -2.69 7.05 22.20
N THR A 358 -1.70 7.93 22.20
CA THR A 358 -0.61 7.90 21.21
C THR A 358 0.72 7.73 21.94
N PHE A 359 1.55 6.81 21.44
CA PHE A 359 2.81 6.43 22.04
C PHE A 359 3.94 6.48 21.00
N VAL A 360 5.17 6.66 21.48
CA VAL A 360 6.38 6.52 20.69
C VAL A 360 7.29 5.47 21.34
N ALA A 361 7.59 4.43 20.57
CA ALA A 361 8.65 3.50 20.92
C ALA A 361 9.98 4.12 20.47
N LYS A 362 10.81 4.53 21.41
CA LYS A 362 12.19 4.94 21.10
C LYS A 362 12.92 3.71 20.60
N THR A 363 13.69 3.86 19.53
CA THR A 363 14.53 2.80 18.99
C THR A 363 15.41 2.23 20.11
N ILE A 364 15.41 0.92 20.29
CA ILE A 364 16.44 0.23 21.06
C ILE A 364 17.69 0.30 20.17
N ALA A 365 18.45 1.36 20.28
CA ALA A 365 19.77 1.43 19.69
C ALA A 365 20.61 0.36 20.36
N ASP A 366 21.01 -0.67 19.64
CA ASP A 366 22.18 -1.45 20.01
C ASP A 366 23.34 -0.46 20.22
N ARG A 367 23.98 -0.53 21.38
CA ARG A 367 25.07 0.39 21.79
C ARG A 367 26.37 0.19 20.98
N SER A 368 26.30 -0.14 19.71
CA SER A 368 27.48 -0.42 18.89
C SER A 368 27.46 0.17 17.49
N ASP A 369 26.80 1.32 17.23
CA ASP A 369 27.21 2.08 16.05
C ASP A 369 26.60 3.51 16.10
N ALA A 370 27.46 4.44 16.50
CA ALA A 370 27.26 5.86 16.28
C ALA A 370 27.52 6.16 14.79
N GLY A 371 26.47 6.47 14.04
CA GLY A 371 26.65 7.03 12.70
C GLY A 371 25.46 6.81 11.77
N VAL A 372 24.92 7.94 11.35
CA VAL A 372 24.02 8.17 10.22
C VAL A 372 22.53 8.20 10.53
N SER A 373 22.05 9.39 10.77
CA SER A 373 20.70 9.89 10.60
C SER A 373 20.23 9.74 9.14
N ALA A 374 19.18 8.93 8.91
CA ALA A 374 18.41 8.94 7.67
C ALA A 374 17.03 8.29 7.89
N CYS A 375 16.15 9.04 8.56
CA CYS A 375 14.72 8.71 8.64
C CYS A 375 13.86 9.97 8.60
N ALA A 376 14.07 10.79 7.58
CA ALA A 376 13.14 11.87 7.25
C ALA A 376 13.25 12.11 5.74
N GLU A 377 12.35 11.43 5.01
CA GLU A 377 11.79 11.96 3.75
C GLU A 377 10.86 10.93 3.11
#